data_e7577c11f5fbf4a1e139d4927cae77b3
#
_entry.id   e7577c11f5fbf4a1e139d4927cae77b3
#
_cell.length_a   1.000
_cell.length_b   1.000
_cell.length_c   1.000
_cell.angle_alpha   90.00
_cell.angle_beta   90.00
_cell.angle_gamma   90.00
#
_symmetry.space_group_name_H-M   'P 1'
#
loop_
_entity.id
_entity.type
_entity.pdbx_description
1 polymer ?
#
loop_
_entity_poly.entity_id
_entity_poly.type
_entity_poly.pdbx_seq_one_letter_code
_entity_poly.pdbx_strand_id
1 'polypeptide(L)'
;MGLTVPAPMLAKAGRPPQPPGGWYAEMKWDGVRAIAHCTPTGISLWSRNLREITGSYPEIVTALTEITDGRTMLLDGELVAPDNHGAPPSPDYNDACTSDAPQPC
;
A
#
# COMPACT_ATOMS: atom_id res chain seq x y z
N MET A 1 10.36 -22.56 5.19
CA MET A 1 9.89 -21.52 6.12
C MET A 1 9.52 -20.26 5.39
N GLY A 2 8.41 -19.66 5.74
CA GLY A 2 8.00 -18.42 5.12
C GLY A 2 8.72 -17.21 5.69
N LEU A 3 8.57 -16.08 5.02
CA LEU A 3 9.08 -14.81 5.50
C LEU A 3 8.22 -14.29 6.64
N THR A 4 8.84 -13.65 7.61
CA THR A 4 8.12 -12.97 8.67
C THR A 4 7.70 -11.60 8.19
N VAL A 5 6.46 -11.19 8.48
CA VAL A 5 5.96 -9.88 8.07
C VAL A 5 6.45 -8.83 9.07
N PRO A 6 7.35 -7.94 8.66
CA PRO A 6 7.84 -6.89 9.55
C PRO A 6 6.89 -5.71 9.59
N ALA A 7 6.96 -4.93 10.67
CA ALA A 7 6.28 -3.65 10.70
C ALA A 7 6.93 -2.71 9.69
N PRO A 8 6.15 -1.96 8.90
CA PRO A 8 6.73 -1.07 7.90
C PRO A 8 7.38 0.14 8.56
N MET A 9 8.42 0.64 7.92
CA MET A 9 9.04 1.88 8.33
C MET A 9 8.12 3.04 7.93
N LEU A 10 7.90 3.96 8.87
CA LEU A 10 7.03 5.10 8.63
C LEU A 10 7.84 6.33 8.27
N ALA A 11 7.33 7.11 7.32
CA ALA A 11 7.95 8.36 6.95
C ALA A 11 7.64 9.42 8.00
N LYS A 12 8.56 10.37 8.16
CA LYS A 12 8.38 11.51 9.04
C LYS A 12 8.30 12.78 8.20
N ALA A 13 7.31 13.61 8.50
CA ALA A 13 7.17 14.87 7.80
C ALA A 13 8.35 15.78 8.13
N GLY A 14 8.81 16.53 7.15
CA GLY A 14 9.94 17.41 7.32
C GLY A 14 10.06 18.37 6.16
N ARG A 15 11.06 19.23 6.22
CA ARG A 15 11.34 20.16 5.15
C ARG A 15 12.17 19.48 4.07
N PRO A 16 12.05 19.93 2.80
CA PRO A 16 12.91 19.42 1.74
C PRO A 16 14.38 19.64 2.10
N PRO A 17 15.28 18.74 1.68
CA PRO A 17 16.69 18.90 1.96
C PRO A 17 17.27 20.11 1.21
N GLN A 18 18.25 20.75 1.81
CA GLN A 18 18.94 21.91 1.21
C GLN A 18 20.44 21.77 1.42
N PRO A 19 21.22 21.82 0.35
CA PRO A 19 20.77 21.94 -1.04
C PRO A 19 20.07 20.67 -1.52
N PRO A 20 19.22 20.78 -2.55
CA PRO A 20 18.43 19.63 -3.01
C PRO A 20 19.24 18.61 -3.80
N GLY A 21 20.50 18.85 -4.05
CA GLY A 21 21.33 17.92 -4.83
C GLY A 21 21.48 16.56 -4.16
N GLY A 22 21.44 15.49 -4.95
CA GLY A 22 21.56 14.15 -4.44
C GLY A 22 20.24 13.53 -3.96
N TRP A 23 19.13 14.21 -4.19
CA TRP A 23 17.80 13.74 -3.79
C TRP A 23 16.91 13.63 -5.02
N TYR A 24 15.94 12.74 -4.90
CA TYR A 24 14.91 12.54 -5.94
C TYR A 24 13.55 12.77 -5.32
N ALA A 25 12.66 13.38 -6.09
CA ALA A 25 11.27 13.53 -5.70
C ALA A 25 10.46 12.40 -6.34
N GLU A 26 9.54 11.85 -5.59
CA GLU A 26 8.63 10.86 -6.11
C GLU A 26 7.21 11.17 -5.69
N MET A 27 6.25 10.56 -6.39
CA MET A 27 4.85 10.80 -6.11
C MET A 27 4.50 10.22 -4.73
N LYS A 28 3.82 11.03 -3.92
CA LYS A 28 3.27 10.55 -2.67
C LYS A 28 1.88 10.00 -2.94
N TRP A 29 1.74 8.69 -2.81
CA TRP A 29 0.46 8.05 -2.98
C TRP A 29 -0.33 8.13 -1.68
N ASP A 30 -1.56 8.65 -1.76
CA ASP A 30 -2.46 8.73 -0.61
C ASP A 30 -3.41 7.55 -0.64
N GLY A 31 -3.30 6.69 0.35
CA GLY A 31 -4.11 5.48 0.44
C GLY A 31 -3.85 4.74 1.73
N VAL A 32 -3.91 3.43 1.69
CA VAL A 32 -3.71 2.56 2.84
C VAL A 32 -2.40 1.80 2.67
N ARG A 33 -1.47 1.99 3.61
CA ARG A 33 -0.22 1.22 3.60
C ARG A 33 -0.53 -0.26 3.75
N ALA A 34 0.08 -1.09 2.93
CA ALA A 34 -0.13 -2.52 3.01
C ALA A 34 1.15 -3.28 2.71
N ILE A 35 1.33 -4.37 3.43
CA ILE A 35 2.40 -5.32 3.14
C ILE A 35 1.74 -6.60 2.65
N ALA A 36 2.17 -7.09 1.50
CA ALA A 36 1.68 -8.34 0.94
C ALA A 36 2.71 -9.43 1.20
N HIS A 37 2.27 -10.47 1.90
CA HIS A 37 3.08 -11.68 2.10
C HIS A 37 2.61 -12.71 1.11
N CYS A 38 3.43 -12.99 0.12
CA CYS A 38 3.09 -13.87 -0.99
C CYS A 38 3.82 -15.20 -0.83
N THR A 39 3.07 -16.28 -0.93
CA THR A 39 3.61 -17.64 -0.84
C THR A 39 2.96 -18.49 -1.92
N PRO A 40 3.52 -19.70 -2.21
CA PRO A 40 2.87 -20.59 -3.16
C PRO A 40 1.46 -21.02 -2.74
N THR A 41 1.13 -20.96 -1.46
CA THR A 41 -0.18 -21.38 -0.96
C THR A 41 -1.18 -20.24 -0.86
N GLY A 42 -0.75 -19.00 -1.03
CA GLY A 42 -1.67 -17.88 -0.99
C GLY A 42 -1.01 -16.57 -0.65
N ILE A 43 -1.86 -15.55 -0.55
CA ILE A 43 -1.43 -14.19 -0.29
C ILE A 43 -2.14 -13.67 0.94
N SER A 44 -1.41 -13.01 1.83
CA SER A 44 -2.00 -12.29 2.95
C SER A 44 -1.56 -10.84 2.91
N LEU A 45 -2.51 -9.96 3.25
CA LEU A 45 -2.29 -8.51 3.26
C LEU A 45 -2.33 -8.03 4.70
N TRP A 46 -1.40 -7.16 5.05
CA TRP A 46 -1.24 -6.66 6.41
C TRP A 46 -1.18 -5.14 6.42
N SER A 47 -1.87 -4.52 7.36
CA SER A 47 -1.83 -3.07 7.52
C SER A 47 -0.54 -2.63 8.20
N ARG A 48 -0.35 -1.31 8.29
CA ARG A 48 0.84 -0.75 8.94
C ARG A 48 0.95 -1.16 10.40
N ASN A 49 -0.15 -1.50 11.05
CA ASN A 49 -0.18 -1.96 12.45
C ASN A 49 -0.18 -3.49 12.54
N LEU A 50 0.14 -4.16 11.45
CA LEU A 50 0.19 -5.62 11.35
C LEU A 50 -1.14 -6.29 11.65
N ARG A 51 -2.23 -5.67 11.24
CA ARG A 51 -3.54 -6.30 11.22
C ARG A 51 -3.77 -6.94 9.85
N GLU A 52 -4.27 -8.14 9.85
CA GLU A 52 -4.56 -8.81 8.59
C GLU A 52 -5.79 -8.21 7.93
N ILE A 53 -5.64 -7.79 6.68
CA ILE A 53 -6.69 -7.13 5.92
C ILE A 53 -6.99 -7.87 4.61
N THR A 54 -6.58 -9.10 4.51
CA THR A 54 -6.71 -9.92 3.30
C THR A 54 -8.15 -9.97 2.80
N GLY A 55 -9.10 -10.19 3.68
CA GLY A 55 -10.50 -10.33 3.30
C GLY A 55 -11.15 -9.06 2.81
N SER A 56 -10.54 -7.91 3.06
CA SER A 56 -11.09 -6.62 2.64
C SER A 56 -10.76 -6.27 1.19
N TYR A 57 -9.79 -6.95 0.59
CA TYR A 57 -9.29 -6.61 -0.73
C TYR A 57 -9.12 -7.85 -1.60
N PRO A 58 -10.21 -8.60 -1.87
CA PRO A 58 -10.07 -9.84 -2.64
C PRO A 58 -9.55 -9.63 -4.05
N GLU A 59 -9.85 -8.50 -4.67
CA GLU A 59 -9.36 -8.19 -6.02
C GLU A 59 -7.84 -8.00 -6.05
N ILE A 60 -7.28 -7.46 -4.97
CA ILE A 60 -5.82 -7.30 -4.85
C ILE A 60 -5.17 -8.65 -4.67
N VAL A 61 -5.78 -9.52 -3.85
CA VAL A 61 -5.26 -10.87 -3.64
C VAL A 61 -5.22 -11.64 -4.96
N THR A 62 -6.28 -11.53 -5.76
CA THR A 62 -6.35 -12.20 -7.06
C THR A 62 -5.26 -11.68 -7.98
N ALA A 63 -5.11 -10.37 -8.07
CA ALA A 63 -4.10 -9.76 -8.94
C ALA A 63 -2.69 -10.15 -8.52
N LEU A 64 -2.41 -10.14 -7.23
CA LEU A 64 -1.08 -10.49 -6.73
C LEU A 64 -0.79 -11.98 -6.93
N THR A 65 -1.80 -12.83 -6.82
CA THR A 65 -1.61 -14.26 -7.07
C THR A 65 -1.11 -14.49 -8.50
N GLU A 66 -1.67 -13.77 -9.45
CA GLU A 66 -1.24 -13.88 -10.85
C GLU A 66 0.16 -13.34 -11.07
N ILE A 67 0.44 -12.18 -10.49
CA ILE A 67 1.72 -11.49 -10.71
C ILE A 67 2.88 -12.24 -10.06
N THR A 68 2.67 -12.76 -8.86
CA THR A 68 3.77 -13.41 -8.11
C THR A 68 4.05 -14.83 -8.57
N ASP A 69 3.08 -15.47 -9.23
CA ASP A 69 3.24 -16.77 -9.88
C ASP A 69 3.88 -17.81 -8.94
N GLY A 70 3.33 -17.92 -7.73
CA GLY A 70 3.79 -18.91 -6.75
C GLY A 70 5.11 -18.62 -6.07
N ARG A 71 5.69 -17.47 -6.31
CA ARG A 71 6.96 -17.10 -5.67
C ARG A 71 6.71 -16.59 -4.26
N THR A 72 7.69 -16.80 -3.38
CA THR A 72 7.64 -16.29 -2.02
C THR A 72 8.28 -14.91 -1.98
N MET A 73 7.53 -13.91 -1.53
CA MET A 73 8.05 -12.55 -1.47
C MET A 73 7.23 -11.68 -0.51
N LEU A 74 7.84 -10.61 -0.08
CA LEU A 74 7.17 -9.54 0.66
C LEU A 74 7.15 -8.30 -0.22
N LEU A 75 5.97 -7.71 -0.37
CA LEU A 75 5.80 -6.48 -1.12
C LEU A 75 5.29 -5.40 -0.17
N ASP A 76 5.90 -4.24 -0.22
CA ASP A 76 5.49 -3.10 0.57
C ASP A 76 4.91 -2.06 -0.38
N GLY A 77 3.71 -1.60 -0.11
CA GLY A 77 3.07 -0.68 -1.03
C GLY A 77 1.91 0.06 -0.41
N GLU A 78 1.18 0.69 -1.29
CA GLU A 78 0.05 1.52 -0.92
C GLU A 78 -1.17 1.05 -1.70
N LEU A 79 -2.29 0.80 -1.01
CA LEU A 79 -3.56 0.50 -1.67
C LEU A 79 -4.25 1.81 -1.96
N VAL A 80 -4.47 2.08 -3.25
CA VAL A 80 -5.05 3.34 -3.69
C VAL A 80 -6.23 3.06 -4.59
N ALA A 81 -7.16 4.03 -4.65
CA ALA A 81 -8.28 3.99 -5.57
C ALA A 81 -8.06 5.13 -6.58
N PRO A 82 -7.48 4.82 -7.75
CA PRO A 82 -7.24 5.87 -8.74
C PRO A 82 -8.57 6.40 -9.29
N ASP A 83 -8.52 7.61 -9.83
CA ASP A 83 -9.69 8.20 -10.48
C ASP A 83 -9.98 7.49 -11.81
N ASN A 84 -11.01 7.98 -12.55
CA ASN A 84 -11.41 7.35 -13.80
C ASN A 84 -10.35 7.41 -14.89
N HIS A 85 -9.32 8.20 -14.70
CA HIS A 85 -8.20 8.32 -15.64
C HIS A 85 -6.94 7.63 -15.15
N GLY A 86 -7.02 6.93 -14.02
CA GLY A 86 -5.87 6.24 -13.45
C GLY A 86 -4.94 7.13 -12.64
N ALA A 87 -5.33 8.38 -12.39
CA ALA A 87 -4.52 9.29 -11.59
C ALA A 87 -4.64 8.95 -10.10
N PRO A 88 -3.63 9.28 -9.30
CA PRO A 88 -3.71 9.04 -7.85
C PRO A 88 -4.80 9.90 -7.22
N PRO A 89 -5.36 9.46 -6.09
CA PRO A 89 -6.39 10.25 -5.42
C PRO A 89 -5.87 11.60 -4.99
N SER A 90 -6.75 12.62 -5.06
CA SER A 90 -6.42 13.97 -4.62
C SER A 90 -6.61 14.08 -3.11
N PRO A 91 -6.11 15.18 -2.50
CA PRO A 91 -6.42 15.45 -1.09
C PRO A 91 -7.92 15.51 -0.82
N ASP A 92 -8.71 16.02 -1.77
CA ASP A 92 -10.16 16.07 -1.62
C ASP A 92 -10.76 14.67 -1.52
N TYR A 93 -10.19 13.72 -2.25
CA TYR A 93 -10.62 12.33 -2.19
C TYR A 93 -10.40 11.78 -0.78
N ASN A 94 -9.25 12.05 -0.19
CA ASN A 94 -8.95 11.57 1.16
C ASN A 94 -9.87 12.18 2.20
N ASP A 95 -10.21 13.46 2.04
CA ASP A 95 -11.17 14.11 2.93
C ASP A 95 -12.54 13.44 2.83
N ALA A 96 -12.95 13.10 1.63
CA ALA A 96 -14.22 12.41 1.43
C ALA A 96 -14.20 11.01 2.07
N CYS A 97 -13.07 10.34 2.04
CA CYS A 97 -12.94 9.03 2.66
C CYS A 97 -13.04 9.09 4.18
N THR A 98 -12.59 10.18 4.78
CA THR A 98 -12.63 10.32 6.23
C THR A 98 -13.99 10.76 6.76
N SER A 99 -14.92 11.16 5.89
CA SER A 99 -16.17 11.73 6.34
C SER A 99 -17.07 10.67 6.97
N ASP A 100 -17.44 9.62 6.30
CA ASP A 100 -18.24 8.54 6.89
C ASP A 100 -18.42 7.38 5.93
N ALA A 101 -17.89 7.48 4.76
CA ALA A 101 -17.99 6.39 3.81
C ALA A 101 -17.20 5.20 4.33
N PRO A 102 -17.76 4.00 4.31
CA PRO A 102 -17.06 2.80 4.78
C PRO A 102 -16.03 2.33 3.76
N GLN A 103 -15.28 3.23 3.19
CA GLN A 103 -14.30 2.92 2.16
C GLN A 103 -12.90 3.03 2.72
N PRO A 104 -12.01 2.11 2.33
CA PRO A 104 -10.61 2.25 2.68
C PRO A 104 -10.01 3.46 1.97
N CYS A 105 -9.24 4.19 2.67
CA CYS A 105 -8.53 5.32 2.11
C CYS A 105 -7.04 5.07 2.09
#